data_3604b38a9ec24f7cff115b29ad9b3cb4
#
_entry.id   3604b38a9ec24f7cff115b29ad9b3cb4
#
_cell.length_a   1.000
_cell.length_b   1.000
_cell.length_c   1.000
_cell.angle_alpha   90.00
_cell.angle_beta   90.00
_cell.angle_gamma   90.00
#
_symmetry.space_group_name_H-M   'P 1'
#
loop_
_entity.id
_entity.type
_entity.pdbx_description
1 polymer ?
#
loop_
_entity_poly.entity_id
_entity_poly.type
_entity_poly.pdbx_seq_one_letter_code
_entity_poly.pdbx_strand_id
1 'polypeptide(L)'
;MLVLNFNPFPNLESDRLLLRRIVENDLQEIFAMRSDAENMKYIPRPLLKSHEEALGHLAMIDSGIEKNEAINWAITIKGSSKLLGIIGFYRTKHEYYRSEIGYMLLPEIHGKGIASEAVGIVVGFGFNEMKLHSIEAVIDPRNSASEKVLQKNGFVKEGHFKENEFFEGEFIDSVIYSRLNKEQ
;
A
#
# COMPACT_ATOMS: atom_id res chain seq x y z
N MET A 1 22.00 -0.51 -9.44
CA MET A 1 21.30 -0.95 -8.21
C MET A 1 20.63 0.27 -7.60
N LEU A 2 19.36 0.17 -7.21
CA LEU A 2 18.63 1.26 -6.54
C LEU A 2 19.31 1.64 -5.24
N VAL A 3 19.44 2.95 -5.01
CA VAL A 3 19.85 3.52 -3.73
C VAL A 3 18.67 4.38 -3.26
N LEU A 4 17.97 3.92 -2.23
CA LEU A 4 16.81 4.61 -1.68
C LEU A 4 17.21 5.42 -0.46
N ASN A 5 16.60 6.59 -0.32
CA ASN A 5 16.72 7.43 0.87
C ASN A 5 15.37 8.10 1.14
N PHE A 6 14.78 7.79 2.30
CA PHE A 6 13.51 8.36 2.74
C PHE A 6 13.68 9.43 3.84
N ASN A 7 14.89 9.96 4.00
CA ASN A 7 15.17 11.04 4.95
C ASN A 7 15.70 12.28 4.20
N PRO A 8 15.00 13.44 4.25
CA PRO A 8 13.73 13.66 4.98
C PRO A 8 12.56 12.86 4.38
N PHE A 9 11.58 12.48 5.24
CA PHE A 9 10.40 11.74 4.78
C PHE A 9 9.63 12.55 3.73
N PRO A 10 9.37 11.99 2.53
CA PRO A 10 8.70 12.71 1.46
C PRO A 10 7.19 12.75 1.69
N ASN A 11 6.62 13.95 1.88
CA ASN A 11 5.19 14.14 1.77
C ASN A 11 4.81 14.24 0.29
N LEU A 12 3.68 13.63 -0.08
CA LEU A 12 3.17 13.64 -1.45
C LEU A 12 1.78 14.27 -1.48
N GLU A 13 1.44 14.94 -2.57
CA GLU A 13 0.19 15.67 -2.66
C GLU A 13 -0.49 15.48 -4.02
N SER A 14 -1.82 15.59 -4.02
CA SER A 14 -2.67 15.81 -5.18
C SER A 14 -3.54 17.04 -4.95
N ASP A 15 -4.57 17.23 -5.75
CA ASP A 15 -5.55 18.31 -5.54
C ASP A 15 -6.29 18.15 -4.21
N ARG A 16 -6.66 16.90 -3.83
CA ARG A 16 -7.47 16.61 -2.64
C ARG A 16 -6.68 16.00 -1.49
N LEU A 17 -5.63 15.24 -1.79
CA LEU A 17 -4.96 14.39 -0.81
C LEU A 17 -3.62 14.97 -0.37
N LEU A 18 -3.31 14.71 0.90
CA LEU A 18 -1.98 14.79 1.46
C LEU A 18 -1.59 13.40 1.97
N LEU A 19 -0.51 12.87 1.43
CA LEU A 19 0.12 11.63 1.89
C LEU A 19 1.31 12.04 2.77
N ARG A 20 1.21 11.75 4.07
CA ARG A 20 2.18 12.16 5.10
C ARG A 20 2.72 10.95 5.88
N ARG A 21 3.74 11.18 6.69
CA ARG A 21 4.20 10.15 7.64
C ARG A 21 3.06 9.74 8.57
N ILE A 22 2.97 8.44 8.84
CA ILE A 22 2.06 7.87 9.83
C ILE A 22 2.63 8.21 11.21
N VAL A 23 1.78 8.57 12.16
CA VAL A 23 2.15 8.96 13.52
C VAL A 23 1.30 8.22 14.55
N GLU A 24 1.69 8.25 15.82
CA GLU A 24 0.95 7.57 16.90
C GLU A 24 -0.50 8.01 17.01
N ASN A 25 -0.82 9.25 16.68
CA ASN A 25 -2.21 9.74 16.67
C ASN A 25 -3.10 9.03 15.63
N ASP A 26 -2.53 8.27 14.72
CA ASP A 26 -3.26 7.48 13.71
C ASP A 26 -3.58 6.05 14.20
N LEU A 27 -3.16 5.66 15.40
CA LEU A 27 -3.28 4.28 15.91
C LEU A 27 -4.72 3.80 15.96
N GLN A 28 -5.67 4.68 16.25
CA GLN A 28 -7.09 4.32 16.30
C GLN A 28 -7.60 3.88 14.92
N GLU A 29 -7.28 4.62 13.87
CA GLU A 29 -7.66 4.32 12.50
C GLU A 29 -6.91 3.08 11.97
N ILE A 30 -5.64 2.92 12.31
CA ILE A 30 -4.86 1.71 11.98
C ILE A 30 -5.50 0.47 12.60
N PHE A 31 -5.85 0.55 13.88
CA PHE A 31 -6.52 -0.55 14.56
C PHE A 31 -7.89 -0.83 13.93
N ALA A 32 -8.71 0.20 13.70
CA ALA A 32 -10.03 0.05 13.07
C ALA A 32 -9.94 -0.64 11.70
N MET A 33 -8.99 -0.26 10.85
CA MET A 33 -8.81 -0.89 9.53
C MET A 33 -8.40 -2.36 9.62
N ARG A 34 -7.50 -2.70 10.55
CA ARG A 34 -6.84 -4.01 10.58
C ARG A 34 -7.48 -5.00 11.55
N SER A 35 -8.42 -4.57 12.40
CA SER A 35 -9.25 -5.44 13.25
C SER A 35 -10.60 -5.79 12.61
N ASP A 36 -10.99 -5.13 11.53
CA ASP A 36 -12.23 -5.38 10.81
C ASP A 36 -12.07 -6.55 9.83
N ALA A 37 -12.79 -7.65 10.07
CA ALA A 37 -12.70 -8.87 9.26
C ALA A 37 -13.15 -8.65 7.80
N GLU A 38 -14.18 -7.80 7.56
CA GLU A 38 -14.65 -7.51 6.22
C GLU A 38 -13.63 -6.67 5.44
N ASN A 39 -12.97 -5.72 6.11
CA ASN A 39 -11.93 -4.92 5.49
C ASN A 39 -10.68 -5.75 5.17
N MET A 40 -10.38 -6.74 6.01
CA MET A 40 -9.21 -7.61 5.87
C MET A 40 -9.43 -8.86 5.02
N LYS A 41 -10.65 -9.18 4.62
CA LYS A 41 -11.03 -10.47 4.00
C LYS A 41 -10.22 -10.89 2.77
N TYR A 42 -9.59 -9.94 2.07
CA TYR A 42 -8.74 -10.20 0.91
C TYR A 42 -7.25 -9.99 1.20
N ILE A 43 -6.90 -9.81 2.46
CA ILE A 43 -5.53 -9.57 2.89
C ILE A 43 -5.13 -10.71 3.83
N PRO A 44 -4.28 -11.66 3.40
CA PRO A 44 -3.93 -12.83 4.18
C PRO A 44 -2.95 -12.45 5.32
N ARG A 45 -3.48 -11.75 6.29
CA ARG A 45 -2.76 -11.32 7.50
C ARG A 45 -3.71 -11.42 8.69
N PRO A 46 -3.21 -11.79 9.89
CA PRO A 46 -4.02 -11.82 11.09
C PRO A 46 -4.66 -10.48 11.41
N LEU A 47 -5.87 -10.51 11.95
CA LEU A 47 -6.53 -9.32 12.48
C LEU A 47 -5.79 -8.81 13.70
N LEU A 48 -5.66 -7.49 13.83
CA LEU A 48 -5.17 -6.89 15.07
C LEU A 48 -6.21 -7.05 16.18
N LYS A 49 -5.74 -7.44 17.36
CA LYS A 49 -6.58 -7.73 18.55
C LYS A 49 -6.50 -6.64 19.61
N SER A 50 -5.51 -5.76 19.54
CA SER A 50 -5.30 -4.70 20.51
C SER A 50 -4.61 -3.47 19.92
N HIS A 51 -4.71 -2.34 20.62
CA HIS A 51 -3.94 -1.14 20.27
C HIS A 51 -2.42 -1.33 20.42
N GLU A 52 -1.99 -2.24 21.29
CA GLU A 52 -0.57 -2.58 21.42
C GLU A 52 -0.05 -3.27 20.15
N GLU A 53 -0.85 -4.16 19.54
CA GLU A 53 -0.51 -4.74 18.24
C GLU A 53 -0.49 -3.69 17.12
N ALA A 54 -1.39 -2.68 17.18
CA ALA A 54 -1.35 -1.55 16.24
C ALA A 54 -0.08 -0.71 16.41
N LEU A 55 0.36 -0.48 17.64
CA LEU A 55 1.63 0.20 17.93
C LEU A 55 2.83 -0.60 17.39
N GLY A 56 2.82 -1.93 17.59
CA GLY A 56 3.83 -2.82 17.00
C GLY A 56 3.85 -2.76 15.48
N HIS A 57 2.68 -2.64 14.84
CA HIS A 57 2.59 -2.47 13.40
C HIS A 57 3.18 -1.11 12.94
N LEU A 58 2.91 -0.03 13.66
CA LEU A 58 3.51 1.29 13.38
C LEU A 58 5.03 1.23 13.54
N ALA A 59 5.55 0.61 14.61
CA ALA A 59 6.99 0.45 14.80
C ALA A 59 7.67 -0.34 13.68
N MET A 60 6.98 -1.36 13.13
CA MET A 60 7.46 -2.10 11.96
C MET A 60 7.54 -1.19 10.70
N ILE A 61 6.54 -0.35 10.49
CA ILE A 61 6.53 0.64 9.39
C ILE A 61 7.71 1.61 9.55
N ASP A 62 7.89 2.19 10.72
CA ASP A 62 8.98 3.13 10.98
C ASP A 62 10.35 2.50 10.78
N SER A 63 10.55 1.26 11.26
CA SER A 63 11.78 0.51 11.04
C SER A 63 12.08 0.30 9.54
N GLY A 64 11.05 0.00 8.73
CA GLY A 64 11.20 -0.14 7.28
C GLY A 64 11.64 1.16 6.61
N ILE A 65 11.08 2.30 7.04
CA ILE A 65 11.42 3.63 6.54
C ILE A 65 12.87 3.99 6.92
N GLU A 66 13.26 3.79 8.19
CA GLU A 66 14.60 4.10 8.69
C GLU A 66 15.70 3.30 7.97
N LYS A 67 15.40 2.05 7.62
CA LYS A 67 16.30 1.18 6.86
C LYS A 67 16.26 1.42 5.34
N ASN A 68 15.39 2.29 4.86
CA ASN A 68 15.12 2.50 3.44
C ASN A 68 14.70 1.21 2.68
N GLU A 69 14.02 0.29 3.35
CA GLU A 69 13.53 -0.98 2.80
C GLU A 69 12.07 -0.91 2.34
N ALA A 70 11.29 -0.06 3.01
CA ALA A 70 9.87 0.15 2.76
C ALA A 70 9.48 1.60 3.08
N ILE A 71 8.42 2.09 2.45
CA ILE A 71 7.87 3.40 2.78
C ILE A 71 6.35 3.34 2.74
N ASN A 72 5.70 3.87 3.79
CA ASN A 72 4.24 3.90 3.91
C ASN A 72 3.77 5.30 4.30
N TRP A 73 2.72 5.73 3.68
CA TRP A 73 2.06 7.01 3.93
C TRP A 73 0.68 6.83 4.53
N ALA A 74 0.33 7.70 5.47
CA ALA A 74 -1.04 7.99 5.83
C ALA A 74 -1.70 8.76 4.70
N ILE A 75 -2.83 8.30 4.20
CA ILE A 75 -3.67 9.02 3.25
C ILE A 75 -4.59 9.94 4.04
N THR A 76 -4.53 11.24 3.81
CA THR A 76 -5.41 12.23 4.43
C THR A 76 -6.01 13.17 3.38
N ILE A 77 -7.09 13.88 3.71
CA ILE A 77 -7.57 15.01 2.92
C ILE A 77 -6.75 16.25 3.29
N LYS A 78 -6.39 17.08 2.32
CA LYS A 78 -5.74 18.36 2.58
C LYS A 78 -6.55 19.18 3.59
N GLY A 79 -5.85 19.73 4.59
CA GLY A 79 -6.47 20.48 5.70
C GLY A 79 -7.06 19.62 6.81
N SER A 80 -6.98 18.29 6.73
CA SER A 80 -7.41 17.36 7.77
C SER A 80 -6.24 16.48 8.21
N SER A 81 -6.14 16.23 9.52
CA SER A 81 -5.16 15.28 10.07
C SER A 81 -5.68 13.84 10.11
N LYS A 82 -7.00 13.61 9.90
CA LYS A 82 -7.60 12.28 10.01
C LYS A 82 -7.06 11.33 8.95
N LEU A 83 -6.53 10.19 9.38
CA LEU A 83 -6.11 9.12 8.51
C LEU A 83 -7.34 8.45 7.87
N LEU A 84 -7.33 8.32 6.54
CA LEU A 84 -8.35 7.66 5.74
C LEU A 84 -7.91 6.26 5.29
N GLY A 85 -6.62 6.01 5.30
CA GLY A 85 -6.01 4.77 4.86
C GLY A 85 -4.50 4.85 4.87
N ILE A 86 -3.88 3.76 4.44
CA ILE A 86 -2.44 3.60 4.32
C ILE A 86 -2.11 3.14 2.91
N ILE A 87 -1.03 3.64 2.34
CA ILE A 87 -0.48 3.20 1.06
C ILE A 87 1.04 3.20 1.13
N GLY A 88 1.70 2.27 0.44
CA GLY A 88 3.16 2.28 0.44
C GLY A 88 3.80 1.29 -0.50
N PHE A 89 5.13 1.32 -0.49
CA PHE A 89 6.00 0.37 -1.16
C PHE A 89 6.68 -0.55 -0.16
N TYR A 90 6.77 -1.83 -0.51
CA TYR A 90 7.46 -2.85 0.25
C TYR A 90 8.01 -3.95 -0.67
N ARG A 91 8.78 -4.90 -0.12
CA ARG A 91 9.42 -5.97 -0.90
C ARG A 91 10.21 -5.44 -2.10
N THR A 92 10.94 -4.33 -1.88
CA THR A 92 11.75 -3.72 -2.95
C THR A 92 12.89 -4.64 -3.35
N LYS A 93 12.96 -4.97 -4.64
CA LYS A 93 14.03 -5.75 -5.28
C LYS A 93 14.99 -4.77 -5.97
N HIS A 94 16.01 -4.35 -5.24
CA HIS A 94 16.93 -3.28 -5.67
C HIS A 94 17.65 -3.61 -6.98
N GLU A 95 18.03 -4.86 -7.18
CA GLU A 95 18.72 -5.36 -8.39
C GLU A 95 17.81 -5.37 -9.62
N TYR A 96 16.48 -5.44 -9.42
CA TYR A 96 15.48 -5.47 -10.51
C TYR A 96 14.74 -4.14 -10.67
N TYR A 97 15.09 -3.11 -9.88
CA TYR A 97 14.40 -1.82 -9.91
C TYR A 97 12.87 -1.97 -9.78
N ARG A 98 12.44 -2.87 -8.90
CA ARG A 98 11.03 -3.27 -8.73
C ARG A 98 10.60 -3.18 -7.28
N SER A 99 9.36 -2.75 -7.04
CA SER A 99 8.75 -2.74 -5.71
C SER A 99 7.28 -3.14 -5.79
N GLU A 100 6.75 -3.67 -4.70
CA GLU A 100 5.33 -3.99 -4.56
C GLU A 100 4.61 -2.80 -3.91
N ILE A 101 3.48 -2.37 -4.52
CA ILE A 101 2.59 -1.37 -3.93
C ILE A 101 1.43 -2.06 -3.22
N GLY A 102 1.10 -1.57 -2.02
CA GLY A 102 -0.09 -2.00 -1.29
C GLY A 102 -0.81 -0.84 -0.64
N TYR A 103 -2.12 -0.97 -0.50
CA TYR A 103 -2.96 0.05 0.10
C TYR A 103 -4.17 -0.56 0.79
N MET A 104 -4.67 0.16 1.78
CA MET A 104 -5.88 -0.15 2.53
C MET A 104 -6.56 1.16 2.93
N LEU A 105 -7.87 1.20 2.88
CA LEU A 105 -8.67 2.34 3.33
C LEU A 105 -9.61 1.92 4.47
N LEU A 106 -10.04 2.90 5.27
CA LEU A 106 -11.18 2.74 6.16
C LEU A 106 -12.43 2.38 5.35
N PRO A 107 -13.31 1.47 5.84
CA PRO A 107 -14.50 1.03 5.10
C PRO A 107 -15.41 2.17 4.62
N GLU A 108 -15.62 3.20 5.45
CA GLU A 108 -16.47 4.36 5.13
C GLU A 108 -15.88 5.27 4.02
N ILE A 109 -14.65 5.02 3.62
CA ILE A 109 -13.94 5.79 2.57
C ILE A 109 -14.01 5.08 1.21
N HIS A 110 -14.45 3.82 1.17
CA HIS A 110 -14.54 3.07 -0.08
C HIS A 110 -15.49 3.75 -1.10
N GLY A 111 -15.25 3.53 -2.38
CA GLY A 111 -16.09 4.05 -3.47
C GLY A 111 -15.92 5.53 -3.81
N LYS A 112 -15.10 6.30 -3.08
CA LYS A 112 -14.92 7.75 -3.25
C LYS A 112 -13.75 8.15 -4.17
N GLY A 113 -13.10 7.17 -4.79
CA GLY A 113 -11.96 7.39 -5.69
C GLY A 113 -10.63 7.68 -4.99
N ILE A 114 -10.61 7.70 -3.65
CA ILE A 114 -9.42 8.01 -2.84
C ILE A 114 -8.27 7.04 -3.10
N ALA A 115 -8.54 5.72 -3.12
CA ALA A 115 -7.50 4.73 -3.41
C ALA A 115 -6.87 4.95 -4.79
N SER A 116 -7.69 5.20 -5.81
CA SER A 116 -7.19 5.40 -7.18
C SER A 116 -6.30 6.63 -7.29
N GLU A 117 -6.66 7.73 -6.62
CA GLU A 117 -5.87 8.96 -6.59
C GLU A 117 -4.56 8.76 -5.83
N ALA A 118 -4.61 8.12 -4.65
CA ALA A 118 -3.41 7.82 -3.87
C ALA A 118 -2.43 6.90 -4.61
N VAL A 119 -2.94 5.85 -5.29
CA VAL A 119 -2.11 4.97 -6.13
C VAL A 119 -1.43 5.77 -7.25
N GLY A 120 -2.15 6.67 -7.92
CA GLY A 120 -1.57 7.52 -8.97
C GLY A 120 -0.39 8.36 -8.47
N ILE A 121 -0.53 9.00 -7.30
CA ILE A 121 0.53 9.80 -6.67
C ILE A 121 1.75 8.93 -6.33
N VAL A 122 1.52 7.79 -5.65
CA VAL A 122 2.59 6.91 -5.19
C VAL A 122 3.31 6.25 -6.36
N VAL A 123 2.60 5.86 -7.42
CA VAL A 123 3.22 5.37 -8.67
C VAL A 123 4.12 6.43 -9.30
N GLY A 124 3.66 7.69 -9.35
CA GLY A 124 4.49 8.80 -9.83
C GLY A 124 5.78 8.95 -9.02
N PHE A 125 5.71 8.91 -7.68
CA PHE A 125 6.87 8.92 -6.80
C PHE A 125 7.79 7.71 -7.05
N GLY A 126 7.24 6.52 -7.18
CA GLY A 126 8.01 5.31 -7.47
C GLY A 126 8.83 5.40 -8.74
N PHE A 127 8.26 5.93 -9.81
CA PHE A 127 8.95 6.09 -11.09
C PHE A 127 9.92 7.28 -11.10
N ASN A 128 9.50 8.43 -10.57
CA ASN A 128 10.26 9.68 -10.73
C ASN A 128 11.34 9.84 -9.66
N GLU A 129 11.08 9.44 -8.40
CA GLU A 129 12.00 9.64 -7.28
C GLU A 129 12.76 8.35 -6.92
N MET A 130 12.04 7.23 -6.75
CA MET A 130 12.68 5.94 -6.45
C MET A 130 13.36 5.33 -7.68
N LYS A 131 13.10 5.84 -8.91
CA LYS A 131 13.68 5.31 -10.17
C LYS A 131 13.34 3.84 -10.40
N LEU A 132 12.15 3.41 -10.00
CA LEU A 132 11.67 2.06 -10.27
C LEU A 132 11.48 1.87 -11.78
N HIS A 133 11.85 0.69 -12.28
CA HIS A 133 11.51 0.25 -13.63
C HIS A 133 10.10 -0.33 -13.68
N SER A 134 9.70 -1.03 -12.63
CA SER A 134 8.36 -1.64 -12.55
C SER A 134 7.79 -1.59 -11.13
N ILE A 135 6.47 -1.50 -11.06
CA ILE A 135 5.70 -1.58 -9.80
C ILE A 135 4.73 -2.74 -9.94
N GLU A 136 4.75 -3.66 -8.98
CA GLU A 136 3.80 -4.77 -8.91
C GLU A 136 2.77 -4.56 -7.80
N ALA A 137 1.61 -5.20 -7.95
CA ALA A 137 0.60 -5.34 -6.90
C ALA A 137 0.08 -6.77 -6.92
N VAL A 138 0.02 -7.39 -5.74
CA VAL A 138 -0.50 -8.74 -5.56
C VAL A 138 -1.84 -8.63 -4.85
N ILE A 139 -2.89 -9.20 -5.44
CA ILE A 139 -4.24 -9.13 -4.89
C ILE A 139 -4.92 -10.50 -4.91
N ASP A 140 -5.88 -10.70 -4.03
CA ASP A 140 -6.84 -11.81 -4.12
C ASP A 140 -7.70 -11.65 -5.38
N PRO A 141 -7.90 -12.69 -6.21
CA PRO A 141 -8.70 -12.60 -7.43
C PRO A 141 -10.16 -12.20 -7.19
N ARG A 142 -10.66 -12.37 -5.97
CA ARG A 142 -12.01 -11.94 -5.56
C ARG A 142 -12.11 -10.45 -5.24
N ASN A 143 -10.98 -9.74 -5.09
CA ASN A 143 -10.93 -8.31 -4.78
C ASN A 143 -11.10 -7.45 -6.03
N SER A 144 -12.31 -7.46 -6.61
CA SER A 144 -12.63 -6.67 -7.79
C SER A 144 -12.52 -5.15 -7.59
N ALA A 145 -12.60 -4.67 -6.35
CA ALA A 145 -12.42 -3.26 -6.04
C ALA A 145 -10.95 -2.84 -6.25
N SER A 146 -10.01 -3.64 -5.73
CA SER A 146 -8.57 -3.39 -5.94
C SER A 146 -8.19 -3.55 -7.42
N GLU A 147 -8.72 -4.57 -8.12
CA GLU A 147 -8.51 -4.73 -9.55
C GLU A 147 -8.85 -3.47 -10.34
N LYS A 148 -10.05 -2.89 -10.11
CA LYS A 148 -10.48 -1.65 -10.78
C LYS A 148 -9.56 -0.47 -10.49
N VAL A 149 -9.08 -0.34 -9.24
CA VAL A 149 -8.13 0.71 -8.86
C VAL A 149 -6.82 0.55 -9.63
N LEU A 150 -6.29 -0.67 -9.71
CA LEU A 150 -5.05 -0.96 -10.43
C LEU A 150 -5.20 -0.72 -11.94
N GLN A 151 -6.25 -1.24 -12.56
CA GLN A 151 -6.52 -1.04 -13.99
C GLN A 151 -6.65 0.46 -14.34
N LYS A 152 -7.38 1.23 -13.52
CA LYS A 152 -7.51 2.69 -13.69
C LYS A 152 -6.17 3.42 -13.62
N ASN A 153 -5.20 2.87 -12.88
CA ASN A 153 -3.84 3.40 -12.76
C ASN A 153 -2.86 2.77 -13.76
N GLY A 154 -3.36 2.11 -14.82
CA GLY A 154 -2.55 1.58 -15.90
C GLY A 154 -1.77 0.30 -15.57
N PHE A 155 -2.14 -0.39 -14.49
CA PHE A 155 -1.60 -1.72 -14.20
C PHE A 155 -2.25 -2.76 -15.12
N VAL A 156 -1.46 -3.72 -15.57
CA VAL A 156 -1.86 -4.83 -16.43
C VAL A 156 -1.75 -6.12 -15.64
N LYS A 157 -2.72 -7.01 -15.75
CA LYS A 157 -2.68 -8.35 -15.17
C LYS A 157 -1.62 -9.17 -15.89
N GLU A 158 -0.66 -9.70 -15.14
CA GLU A 158 0.44 -10.51 -15.70
C GLU A 158 0.30 -11.99 -15.37
N GLY A 159 -0.32 -12.33 -14.26
CA GLY A 159 -0.44 -13.73 -13.86
C GLY A 159 -1.53 -13.99 -12.84
N HIS A 160 -1.94 -15.27 -12.79
CA HIS A 160 -2.82 -15.82 -11.77
C HIS A 160 -2.17 -17.09 -11.23
N PHE A 161 -1.83 -17.10 -9.97
CA PHE A 161 -1.23 -18.22 -9.28
C PHE A 161 -2.31 -18.89 -8.43
N LYS A 162 -2.56 -20.15 -8.72
CA LYS A 162 -3.55 -20.95 -7.98
C LYS A 162 -2.93 -21.53 -6.74
N GLU A 163 -3.64 -21.44 -5.63
CA GLU A 163 -3.29 -22.10 -4.36
C GLU A 163 -1.84 -21.84 -3.92
N ASN A 164 -1.32 -20.65 -4.19
CA ASN A 164 0.09 -20.32 -3.98
C ASN A 164 0.40 -19.70 -2.62
N GLU A 165 -0.62 -19.39 -1.83
CA GLU A 165 -0.48 -18.94 -0.45
C GLU A 165 -1.34 -19.80 0.47
N PHE A 166 -0.88 -20.02 1.72
CA PHE A 166 -1.64 -20.73 2.74
C PHE A 166 -1.92 -19.81 3.91
N PHE A 167 -3.20 -19.61 4.24
CA PHE A 167 -3.61 -18.73 5.32
C PHE A 167 -4.84 -19.31 6.03
N GLU A 168 -4.82 -19.37 7.37
CA GLU A 168 -5.93 -19.83 8.24
C GLU A 168 -6.53 -21.18 7.83
N GLY A 169 -5.70 -22.11 7.35
CA GLY A 169 -6.13 -23.48 7.01
C GLY A 169 -6.58 -23.66 5.56
N GLU A 170 -6.55 -22.61 4.74
CA GLU A 170 -6.95 -22.64 3.33
C GLU A 170 -5.80 -22.25 2.39
N PHE A 171 -5.74 -22.91 1.23
CA PHE A 171 -4.92 -22.44 0.12
C PHE A 171 -5.69 -21.38 -0.66
N ILE A 172 -5.04 -20.27 -0.91
CA ILE A 172 -5.63 -19.12 -1.61
C ILE A 172 -4.84 -18.78 -2.86
N ASP A 173 -5.57 -18.26 -3.85
CA ASP A 173 -5.00 -17.77 -5.09
C ASP A 173 -4.47 -16.35 -4.94
N SER A 174 -3.50 -15.98 -5.77
CA SER A 174 -3.10 -14.60 -5.96
C SER A 174 -3.04 -14.21 -7.44
N VAL A 175 -3.31 -12.93 -7.71
CA VAL A 175 -3.18 -12.34 -9.04
C VAL A 175 -2.16 -11.20 -8.98
N ILE A 176 -1.23 -11.22 -9.93
CA ILE A 176 -0.20 -10.18 -10.06
C ILE A 176 -0.60 -9.21 -11.14
N TYR A 177 -0.61 -7.94 -10.78
CA TYR A 177 -0.70 -6.80 -11.68
C TYR A 177 0.64 -6.07 -11.70
N SER A 178 1.04 -5.53 -12.82
CA SER A 178 2.23 -4.67 -12.88
C SER A 178 2.03 -3.45 -13.76
N ARG A 179 2.83 -2.44 -13.50
CA ARG A 179 2.97 -1.25 -14.33
C ARG A 179 4.46 -0.99 -14.58
N LEU A 180 4.82 -0.85 -15.86
CA LEU A 180 6.18 -0.53 -16.27
C LEU A 180 6.35 0.99 -16.41
N ASN A 181 7.53 1.48 -16.09
CA ASN A 181 7.96 2.82 -16.46
C ASN A 181 8.30 2.84 -17.96
N LYS A 182 7.50 3.57 -18.74
CA LYS A 182 7.68 3.67 -20.20
C LYS A 182 8.63 4.81 -20.61
N GLU A 183 9.11 5.58 -19.65
CA GLU A 183 9.96 6.75 -19.88
C GLU A 183 11.46 6.45 -19.61
N GLN A 184 11.79 5.17 -19.37
CA GLN A 184 13.17 4.68 -19.21
C GLN A 184 13.58 3.78 -20.36
#